data_bf950703bee0e397af061e3644fb7c20
#
_entry.id   bf950703bee0e397af061e3644fb7c20
#
_cell.length_a   1.000
_cell.length_b   1.000
_cell.length_c   1.000
_cell.angle_alpha   90.00
_cell.angle_beta   90.00
_cell.angle_gamma   90.00
#
_symmetry.space_group_name_H-M   'P 1'
#
loop_
_entity.id
_entity.type
_entity.pdbx_description
1 polymer ?
#
loop_
_entity_poly.entity_id
_entity_poly.type
_entity_poly.pdbx_seq_one_letter_code
_entity_poly.pdbx_strand_id
1 'polypeptide(L)'
;EIGILKSKDKDTASLTKEVEDINFALKEKVSLLNESEAAYKDFLLNIPNTLHDSVPSGNSDLDNKIIKYSSNVNLENSSKINSKEHSEIGKVLKLYDQDIASKISSSRFSLLFGDFAQLHRALGAFMIDTHIKNHGYKEVNVPLIVNSDSLLGTGQLPKFKDDLFELKNKENFFLIPTAEVPL
;
A
#
# COMPACT_ATOMS: atom_id res chain seq x y z
N GLU A 1 -48.07 5.81 18.73
CA GLU A 1 -48.90 5.74 19.96
C GLU A 1 -48.97 7.09 20.63
N ILE A 2 -47.84 7.77 20.95
CA ILE A 2 -47.77 9.11 21.54
C ILE A 2 -48.55 10.17 20.74
N GLY A 3 -48.46 10.16 19.39
CA GLY A 3 -49.18 11.08 18.52
C GLY A 3 -50.73 10.93 18.64
N ILE A 4 -51.23 9.69 18.75
CA ILE A 4 -52.63 9.40 18.93
C ILE A 4 -53.16 9.80 20.32
N LEU A 5 -52.31 9.65 21.35
CA LEU A 5 -52.68 10.02 22.71
C LEU A 5 -52.67 11.54 22.87
N LYS A 6 -51.69 12.26 22.27
CA LYS A 6 -51.67 13.73 22.21
C LYS A 6 -52.89 14.31 21.51
N SER A 7 -53.37 13.69 20.42
CA SER A 7 -54.57 14.14 19.70
C SER A 7 -55.84 13.94 20.49
N LYS A 8 -55.82 13.16 21.57
CA LYS A 8 -56.96 12.86 22.48
C LYS A 8 -56.81 13.56 23.86
N ASP A 9 -55.89 14.53 23.98
CA ASP A 9 -55.61 15.26 25.19
C ASP A 9 -55.29 14.37 26.44
N LYS A 10 -54.69 13.19 26.18
CA LYS A 10 -54.24 12.28 27.22
C LYS A 10 -52.77 12.56 27.65
N ASP A 11 -52.48 12.34 28.92
CA ASP A 11 -51.14 12.46 29.42
C ASP A 11 -50.18 11.47 28.73
N THR A 12 -49.09 12.00 28.20
CA THR A 12 -48.05 11.23 27.47
C THR A 12 -46.69 11.33 28.15
N ALA A 13 -46.58 11.96 29.35
CA ALA A 13 -45.29 12.25 29.98
C ALA A 13 -44.48 10.97 30.25
N SER A 14 -45.11 9.89 30.75
CA SER A 14 -44.43 8.64 31.05
C SER A 14 -43.91 7.95 29.78
N LEU A 15 -44.71 7.92 28.68
CA LEU A 15 -44.31 7.35 27.42
C LEU A 15 -43.25 8.16 26.70
N THR A 16 -43.26 9.49 26.85
CA THR A 16 -42.23 10.36 26.31
C THR A 16 -40.91 10.09 26.99
N LYS A 17 -40.92 9.96 28.32
CA LYS A 17 -39.73 9.62 29.11
C LYS A 17 -39.19 8.24 28.75
N GLU A 18 -40.02 7.26 28.60
CA GLU A 18 -39.65 5.90 28.17
C GLU A 18 -38.95 5.91 26.79
N VAL A 19 -39.49 6.69 25.82
CA VAL A 19 -38.87 6.87 24.51
C VAL A 19 -37.52 7.57 24.60
N GLU A 20 -37.38 8.58 25.48
CA GLU A 20 -36.10 9.25 25.71
C GLU A 20 -35.05 8.29 26.29
N ASP A 21 -35.45 7.50 27.31
CA ASP A 21 -34.56 6.49 27.92
C ASP A 21 -34.14 5.40 26.90
N ILE A 22 -35.08 4.93 26.07
CA ILE A 22 -34.77 3.98 24.99
C ILE A 22 -33.84 4.59 23.96
N ASN A 23 -34.06 5.83 23.53
CA ASN A 23 -33.22 6.51 22.58
C ASN A 23 -31.81 6.72 23.12
N PHE A 24 -31.69 7.06 24.40
CA PHE A 24 -30.39 7.19 25.06
C PHE A 24 -29.66 5.85 25.08
N ALA A 25 -30.31 4.78 25.55
CA ALA A 25 -29.74 3.44 25.57
C ALA A 25 -29.39 2.92 24.17
N LEU A 26 -30.19 3.25 23.17
CA LEU A 26 -29.91 2.91 21.77
C LEU A 26 -28.67 3.61 21.28
N LYS A 27 -28.53 4.90 21.56
CA LYS A 27 -27.36 5.69 21.16
C LYS A 27 -26.06 5.14 21.78
N GLU A 28 -26.09 4.77 23.05
CA GLU A 28 -24.92 4.14 23.71
C GLU A 28 -24.56 2.79 23.06
N LYS A 29 -25.57 1.94 22.81
CA LYS A 29 -25.37 0.63 22.17
C LYS A 29 -24.85 0.75 20.74
N VAL A 30 -25.33 1.72 19.97
CA VAL A 30 -24.82 2.00 18.62
C VAL A 30 -23.37 2.47 18.65
N SER A 31 -22.99 3.33 19.61
CA SER A 31 -21.59 3.74 19.78
C SER A 31 -20.70 2.53 20.08
N LEU A 32 -21.09 1.70 21.04
CA LEU A 32 -20.33 0.50 21.41
C LEU A 32 -20.23 -0.52 20.24
N LEU A 33 -21.30 -0.65 19.46
CA LEU A 33 -21.27 -1.50 18.26
C LEU A 33 -20.26 -0.99 17.25
N ASN A 34 -20.28 0.32 16.93
CA ASN A 34 -19.36 0.94 15.98
C ASN A 34 -17.90 0.79 16.43
N GLU A 35 -17.62 0.97 17.74
CA GLU A 35 -16.30 0.77 18.31
C GLU A 35 -15.84 -0.69 18.18
N SER A 36 -16.74 -1.63 18.46
CA SER A 36 -16.45 -3.07 18.35
C SER A 36 -16.21 -3.50 16.89
N GLU A 37 -17.01 -2.99 15.97
CA GLU A 37 -16.86 -3.25 14.53
C GLU A 37 -15.53 -2.67 14.00
N ALA A 38 -15.16 -1.47 14.43
CA ALA A 38 -13.89 -0.86 14.06
C ALA A 38 -12.70 -1.67 14.57
N ALA A 39 -12.73 -2.09 15.84
CA ALA A 39 -11.69 -2.93 16.44
C ALA A 39 -11.60 -4.30 15.76
N TYR A 40 -12.72 -4.90 15.44
CA TYR A 40 -12.78 -6.18 14.72
C TYR A 40 -12.21 -6.07 13.31
N LYS A 41 -12.56 -5.01 12.59
CA LYS A 41 -12.02 -4.75 11.25
C LYS A 41 -10.50 -4.53 11.29
N ASP A 42 -10.02 -3.73 12.24
CA ASP A 42 -8.58 -3.51 12.41
C ASP A 42 -7.84 -4.81 12.73
N PHE A 43 -8.38 -5.63 13.62
CA PHE A 43 -7.82 -6.94 13.93
C PHE A 43 -7.72 -7.83 12.68
N LEU A 44 -8.79 -7.93 11.88
CA LEU A 44 -8.80 -8.75 10.66
C LEU A 44 -7.78 -8.28 9.61
N LEU A 45 -7.60 -6.95 9.45
CA LEU A 45 -6.65 -6.38 8.49
C LEU A 45 -5.18 -6.67 8.85
N ASN A 46 -4.91 -7.01 10.12
CA ASN A 46 -3.57 -7.34 10.59
C ASN A 46 -3.28 -8.85 10.59
N ILE A 47 -4.27 -9.70 10.32
CA ILE A 47 -4.07 -11.14 10.23
C ILE A 47 -3.36 -11.50 8.91
N PRO A 48 -2.23 -12.24 8.96
CA PRO A 48 -1.58 -12.75 7.75
C PRO A 48 -2.50 -13.70 6.98
N ASN A 49 -2.37 -13.70 5.65
CA ASN A 49 -3.10 -14.67 4.83
C ASN A 49 -2.61 -16.11 5.09
N THR A 50 -3.48 -17.08 4.84
CA THR A 50 -3.11 -18.50 4.90
C THR A 50 -2.11 -18.84 3.80
N LEU A 51 -1.10 -19.62 4.15
CA LEU A 51 -0.10 -20.09 3.20
C LEU A 51 -0.64 -21.29 2.41
N HIS A 52 -0.18 -21.45 1.18
CA HIS A 52 -0.44 -22.66 0.39
C HIS A 52 0.29 -23.87 1.00
N ASP A 53 -0.30 -25.05 0.91
CA ASP A 53 0.21 -26.30 1.54
C ASP A 53 1.64 -26.66 1.10
N SER A 54 2.07 -26.20 -0.08
CA SER A 54 3.44 -26.45 -0.58
C SER A 54 4.52 -25.57 0.04
N VAL A 55 4.14 -24.55 0.80
CA VAL A 55 5.10 -23.66 1.47
C VAL A 55 5.67 -24.36 2.70
N PRO A 56 7.01 -24.51 2.80
CA PRO A 56 7.62 -25.15 3.96
C PRO A 56 7.47 -24.29 5.21
N SER A 57 7.37 -24.92 6.35
CA SER A 57 7.50 -24.23 7.64
C SER A 57 8.95 -23.80 7.84
N GLY A 58 9.15 -22.55 8.29
CA GLY A 58 10.49 -22.01 8.50
C GLY A 58 10.45 -20.69 9.26
N ASN A 59 11.61 -20.23 9.73
CA ASN A 59 11.78 -18.97 10.47
C ASN A 59 12.53 -17.90 9.65
N SER A 60 13.11 -18.29 8.53
CA SER A 60 13.88 -17.39 7.66
C SER A 60 13.77 -17.80 6.19
N ASP A 61 14.30 -16.98 5.31
CA ASP A 61 14.45 -17.24 3.87
C ASP A 61 15.35 -18.45 3.56
N LEU A 62 16.24 -18.82 4.48
CA LEU A 62 17.09 -20.01 4.36
C LEU A 62 16.30 -21.33 4.42
N ASP A 63 15.12 -21.30 5.01
CA ASP A 63 14.22 -22.45 5.09
C ASP A 63 13.39 -22.65 3.83
N ASN A 64 13.48 -21.72 2.87
CA ASN A 64 12.73 -21.78 1.63
C ASN A 64 13.18 -22.93 0.74
N LYS A 65 12.21 -23.68 0.18
CA LYS A 65 12.47 -24.73 -0.78
C LYS A 65 12.70 -24.15 -2.17
N ILE A 66 13.89 -24.37 -2.73
CA ILE A 66 14.19 -23.99 -4.10
C ILE A 66 13.42 -24.91 -5.06
N ILE A 67 12.56 -24.33 -5.87
CA ILE A 67 11.72 -25.06 -6.82
C ILE A 67 12.45 -25.34 -8.13
N LYS A 68 13.23 -24.35 -8.62
CA LYS A 68 13.91 -24.47 -9.93
C LYS A 68 15.13 -23.56 -9.98
N TYR A 69 16.19 -24.07 -10.55
CA TYR A 69 17.33 -23.27 -11.01
C TYR A 69 17.22 -23.00 -12.51
N SER A 70 17.72 -21.87 -12.96
CA SER A 70 17.90 -21.63 -14.39
C SER A 70 18.97 -22.61 -14.91
N SER A 71 18.70 -23.28 -16.02
CA SER A 71 19.65 -24.20 -16.67
C SER A 71 20.95 -23.52 -17.13
N ASN A 72 20.93 -22.19 -17.26
CA ASN A 72 22.08 -21.41 -17.72
C ASN A 72 22.92 -20.84 -16.56
N VAL A 73 22.56 -21.07 -15.30
CA VAL A 73 23.32 -20.60 -14.14
C VAL A 73 24.30 -21.69 -13.72
N ASN A 74 25.57 -21.48 -14.05
CA ASN A 74 26.65 -22.25 -13.46
C ASN A 74 27.02 -21.58 -12.12
N LEU A 75 26.46 -22.07 -11.02
CA LEU A 75 26.65 -21.52 -9.68
C LEU A 75 28.10 -21.52 -9.24
N GLU A 76 28.90 -22.47 -9.75
CA GLU A 76 30.35 -22.54 -9.45
C GLU A 76 31.14 -21.37 -10.10
N ASN A 77 30.65 -20.83 -11.20
CA ASN A 77 31.26 -19.70 -11.89
C ASN A 77 30.69 -18.33 -11.46
N SER A 78 29.50 -18.28 -10.88
CA SER A 78 28.88 -17.03 -10.45
C SER A 78 29.66 -16.35 -9.33
N SER A 79 30.27 -17.10 -8.44
CA SER A 79 31.13 -16.57 -7.36
C SER A 79 32.49 -16.04 -7.83
N LYS A 80 32.89 -16.33 -9.10
CA LYS A 80 34.19 -15.89 -9.68
C LYS A 80 34.05 -14.67 -10.57
N ILE A 81 32.84 -14.19 -10.83
CA ILE A 81 32.63 -12.97 -11.61
C ILE A 81 32.89 -11.78 -10.69
N ASN A 82 34.06 -11.16 -10.85
CA ASN A 82 34.38 -9.90 -10.18
C ASN A 82 33.61 -8.75 -10.87
N SER A 83 32.28 -8.74 -10.71
CA SER A 83 31.41 -7.70 -11.26
C SER A 83 31.34 -6.52 -10.30
N LYS A 84 31.49 -5.32 -10.86
CA LYS A 84 31.24 -4.08 -10.11
C LYS A 84 29.73 -3.86 -9.96
N GLU A 85 29.34 -3.27 -8.85
CA GLU A 85 27.96 -2.86 -8.67
C GLU A 85 27.60 -1.71 -9.61
N HIS A 86 26.32 -1.61 -9.98
CA HIS A 86 25.80 -0.56 -10.88
C HIS A 86 26.10 0.86 -10.36
N SER A 87 26.02 1.06 -9.05
CA SER A 87 26.33 2.33 -8.37
C SER A 87 27.80 2.72 -8.54
N GLU A 88 28.70 1.74 -8.46
CA GLU A 88 30.13 1.93 -8.63
C GLU A 88 30.49 2.27 -10.08
N ILE A 89 29.87 1.56 -11.04
CA ILE A 89 30.03 1.84 -12.47
C ILE A 89 29.53 3.26 -12.79
N GLY A 90 28.35 3.62 -12.31
CA GLY A 90 27.76 4.94 -12.53
C GLY A 90 28.59 6.08 -11.94
N LYS A 91 29.19 5.85 -10.76
CA LYS A 91 30.09 6.80 -10.09
C LYS A 91 31.38 7.02 -10.89
N VAL A 92 32.00 5.95 -11.37
CA VAL A 92 33.21 6.01 -12.21
C VAL A 92 32.93 6.76 -13.51
N LEU A 93 31.79 6.53 -14.13
CA LEU A 93 31.37 7.22 -15.36
C LEU A 93 30.91 8.66 -15.12
N LYS A 94 30.73 9.10 -13.87
CA LYS A 94 30.15 10.39 -13.47
C LYS A 94 28.72 10.62 -13.99
N LEU A 95 27.97 9.55 -14.14
CA LEU A 95 26.58 9.57 -14.64
C LEU A 95 25.54 9.23 -13.56
N TYR A 96 26.01 8.92 -12.35
CA TYR A 96 25.20 8.57 -11.18
C TYR A 96 25.81 9.17 -9.91
N ASP A 97 24.99 9.81 -9.08
CA ASP A 97 25.42 10.36 -7.80
C ASP A 97 24.38 10.12 -6.69
N GLN A 98 24.72 9.23 -5.79
CA GLN A 98 23.89 8.88 -4.64
C GLN A 98 24.12 9.85 -3.46
N ASP A 99 25.29 10.44 -3.37
CA ASP A 99 25.65 11.35 -2.27
C ASP A 99 24.88 12.67 -2.41
N ILE A 100 24.78 13.18 -3.64
CA ILE A 100 23.95 14.36 -3.94
C ILE A 100 22.46 14.02 -3.78
N ALA A 101 22.00 12.87 -4.27
CA ALA A 101 20.62 12.44 -4.11
C ALA A 101 20.20 12.35 -2.64
N SER A 102 21.08 11.84 -1.79
CA SER A 102 20.85 11.75 -0.33
C SER A 102 20.72 13.12 0.34
N LYS A 103 21.45 14.13 -0.14
CA LYS A 103 21.34 15.51 0.36
C LYS A 103 20.03 16.19 -0.07
N ILE A 104 19.52 15.84 -1.24
CA ILE A 104 18.28 16.41 -1.80
C ILE A 104 17.05 15.78 -1.15
N SER A 105 17.07 14.47 -0.93
CA SER A 105 15.90 13.71 -0.46
C SER A 105 16.19 12.88 0.78
N SER A 106 16.85 11.75 0.64
CA SER A 106 17.35 10.89 1.74
C SER A 106 18.15 9.72 1.15
N SER A 107 18.54 8.75 1.98
CA SER A 107 19.11 7.48 1.52
C SER A 107 18.15 6.75 0.57
N ARG A 108 18.68 5.94 -0.34
CA ARG A 108 17.95 5.15 -1.36
C ARG A 108 17.34 5.95 -2.51
N PHE A 109 17.55 7.25 -2.58
CA PHE A 109 17.27 8.03 -3.79
C PHE A 109 18.47 8.02 -4.73
N SER A 110 18.20 8.19 -6.02
CA SER A 110 19.23 8.21 -7.06
C SER A 110 19.16 9.51 -7.87
N LEU A 111 20.31 9.98 -8.34
CA LEU A 111 20.41 11.10 -9.26
C LEU A 111 21.23 10.65 -10.47
N LEU A 112 20.62 10.75 -11.64
CA LEU A 112 21.19 10.34 -12.91
C LEU A 112 21.55 11.56 -13.74
N PHE A 113 22.68 11.50 -14.46
CA PHE A 113 23.14 12.57 -15.32
C PHE A 113 23.28 12.09 -16.78
N GLY A 114 23.23 13.04 -17.72
CA GLY A 114 23.57 12.85 -19.11
C GLY A 114 22.96 11.59 -19.72
N ASP A 115 23.81 10.73 -20.23
CA ASP A 115 23.40 9.52 -20.95
C ASP A 115 22.60 8.54 -20.07
N PHE A 116 22.85 8.46 -18.76
CA PHE A 116 22.07 7.62 -17.86
C PHE A 116 20.65 8.16 -17.67
N ALA A 117 20.49 9.46 -17.60
CA ALA A 117 19.15 10.07 -17.53
C ALA A 117 18.37 9.84 -18.85
N GLN A 118 19.06 9.95 -19.99
CA GLN A 118 18.46 9.64 -21.29
C GLN A 118 18.09 8.16 -21.42
N LEU A 119 19.00 7.26 -21.01
CA LEU A 119 18.75 5.81 -21.03
C LEU A 119 17.60 5.43 -20.13
N HIS A 120 17.50 5.99 -18.92
CA HIS A 120 16.38 5.76 -18.00
C HIS A 120 15.04 6.11 -18.65
N ARG A 121 14.94 7.27 -19.28
CA ARG A 121 13.74 7.70 -20.00
C ARG A 121 13.45 6.80 -21.22
N ALA A 122 14.48 6.45 -21.98
CA ALA A 122 14.34 5.58 -23.16
C ALA A 122 13.86 4.18 -22.79
N LEU A 123 14.35 3.61 -21.67
CA LEU A 123 13.91 2.31 -21.16
C LEU A 123 12.45 2.35 -20.72
N GLY A 124 12.02 3.42 -20.04
CA GLY A 124 10.62 3.58 -19.66
C GLY A 124 9.70 3.61 -20.90
N ALA A 125 10.05 4.42 -21.90
CA ALA A 125 9.30 4.48 -23.15
C ALA A 125 9.29 3.14 -23.89
N PHE A 126 10.43 2.46 -23.98
CA PHE A 126 10.55 1.13 -24.60
C PHE A 126 9.66 0.09 -23.93
N MET A 127 9.62 0.05 -22.60
CA MET A 127 8.77 -0.89 -21.85
C MET A 127 7.28 -0.63 -22.11
N ILE A 128 6.83 0.63 -22.04
CA ILE A 128 5.45 1.01 -22.33
C ILE A 128 5.07 0.61 -23.75
N ASP A 129 5.86 1.03 -24.73
CA ASP A 129 5.63 0.73 -26.14
C ASP A 129 5.56 -0.77 -26.43
N THR A 130 6.45 -1.54 -25.81
CA THR A 130 6.49 -2.99 -25.97
C THR A 130 5.22 -3.65 -25.46
N HIS A 131 4.75 -3.24 -24.28
CA HIS A 131 3.53 -3.81 -23.71
C HIS A 131 2.28 -3.42 -24.50
N ILE A 132 2.18 -2.19 -24.96
CA ILE A 132 1.07 -1.74 -25.81
C ILE A 132 1.06 -2.49 -27.14
N LYS A 133 2.20 -2.52 -27.85
CA LYS A 133 2.27 -3.04 -29.22
C LYS A 133 2.23 -4.57 -29.30
N ASN A 134 2.91 -5.24 -28.36
CA ASN A 134 3.14 -6.69 -28.45
C ASN A 134 2.25 -7.51 -27.50
N HIS A 135 1.75 -6.90 -26.41
CA HIS A 135 1.03 -7.63 -25.38
C HIS A 135 -0.42 -7.16 -25.20
N GLY A 136 -0.88 -6.19 -25.99
CA GLY A 136 -2.27 -5.71 -25.96
C GLY A 136 -2.64 -4.94 -24.69
N TYR A 137 -1.67 -4.42 -23.94
CA TYR A 137 -1.93 -3.58 -22.77
C TYR A 137 -2.45 -2.21 -23.20
N LYS A 138 -3.26 -1.61 -22.35
CA LYS A 138 -3.75 -0.24 -22.49
C LYS A 138 -2.96 0.67 -21.56
N GLU A 139 -2.36 1.72 -22.13
CA GLU A 139 -1.69 2.74 -21.33
C GLU A 139 -2.70 3.55 -20.54
N VAL A 140 -2.39 3.77 -19.24
CA VAL A 140 -3.20 4.59 -18.33
C VAL A 140 -2.29 5.56 -17.61
N ASN A 141 -2.68 6.83 -17.54
CA ASN A 141 -2.04 7.84 -16.73
C ASN A 141 -2.85 8.05 -15.46
N VAL A 142 -2.30 7.66 -14.33
CA VAL A 142 -2.98 7.64 -13.03
C VAL A 142 -2.55 8.80 -12.13
N PRO A 143 -3.38 9.21 -11.15
CA PRO A 143 -2.96 10.14 -10.11
C PRO A 143 -1.79 9.59 -9.30
N LEU A 144 -0.81 10.44 -8.99
CA LEU A 144 0.32 10.09 -8.13
C LEU A 144 0.03 10.25 -6.64
N ILE A 145 -1.14 10.79 -6.29
CA ILE A 145 -1.62 10.98 -4.93
C ILE A 145 -2.96 10.25 -4.83
N VAL A 146 -3.08 9.41 -3.81
CA VAL A 146 -4.28 8.58 -3.56
C VAL A 146 -4.77 8.75 -2.11
N ASN A 147 -6.03 8.39 -1.87
CA ASN A 147 -6.59 8.34 -0.53
C ASN A 147 -6.25 7.02 0.18
N SER A 148 -6.51 6.98 1.49
CA SER A 148 -6.29 5.79 2.32
C SER A 148 -7.07 4.55 1.86
N ASP A 149 -8.26 4.73 1.27
CA ASP A 149 -9.10 3.60 0.86
C ASP A 149 -8.47 2.81 -0.30
N SER A 150 -7.81 3.52 -1.24
CA SER A 150 -7.05 2.88 -2.31
C SER A 150 -5.89 2.03 -1.77
N LEU A 151 -5.16 2.56 -0.77
CA LEU A 151 -4.05 1.86 -0.12
C LEU A 151 -4.52 0.68 0.75
N LEU A 152 -5.70 0.79 1.35
CA LEU A 152 -6.34 -0.31 2.07
C LEU A 152 -6.76 -1.42 1.11
N GLY A 153 -7.33 -1.05 -0.05
CA GLY A 153 -7.77 -2.00 -1.09
C GLY A 153 -6.64 -2.85 -1.66
N THR A 154 -5.44 -2.30 -1.75
CA THR A 154 -4.24 -3.00 -2.23
C THR A 154 -3.36 -3.59 -1.12
N GLY A 155 -3.80 -3.49 0.15
CA GLY A 155 -3.10 -4.11 1.30
C GLY A 155 -1.86 -3.36 1.78
N GLN A 156 -1.64 -2.11 1.35
CA GLN A 156 -0.56 -1.26 1.87
C GLN A 156 -0.89 -0.77 3.29
N LEU A 157 -2.12 -0.41 3.54
CA LEU A 157 -2.63 -0.06 4.86
C LEU A 157 -3.38 -1.24 5.50
N PRO A 158 -3.36 -1.35 6.83
CA PRO A 158 -2.63 -0.53 7.80
C PRO A 158 -1.14 -0.89 7.95
N LYS A 159 -0.72 -2.07 7.46
CA LYS A 159 0.53 -2.75 7.80
C LYS A 159 1.79 -1.95 7.46
N PHE A 160 1.81 -1.25 6.34
CA PHE A 160 2.99 -0.54 5.83
C PHE A 160 2.86 0.98 5.96
N LYS A 161 2.06 1.48 6.90
CA LYS A 161 1.82 2.92 7.07
C LYS A 161 3.10 3.73 7.24
N ASP A 162 4.05 3.22 8.01
CA ASP A 162 5.31 3.90 8.30
C ASP A 162 6.25 4.03 7.09
N ASP A 163 6.02 3.23 6.05
CA ASP A 163 6.78 3.27 4.80
C ASP A 163 6.16 4.23 3.76
N LEU A 164 5.00 4.82 4.06
CA LEU A 164 4.28 5.68 3.14
C LEU A 164 4.59 7.17 3.35
N PHE A 165 4.58 7.93 2.27
CA PHE A 165 4.65 9.39 2.32
C PHE A 165 3.25 9.99 2.45
N GLU A 166 2.82 10.25 3.69
CA GLU A 166 1.56 10.93 3.97
C GLU A 166 1.68 12.44 3.76
N LEU A 167 0.65 13.07 3.18
CA LEU A 167 0.62 14.51 2.96
C LEU A 167 0.22 15.25 4.22
N LYS A 168 1.13 16.05 4.76
CA LYS A 168 0.96 16.74 6.05
C LYS A 168 -0.28 17.65 6.15
N ASN A 169 -0.68 18.26 5.04
CA ASN A 169 -1.77 19.25 5.02
C ASN A 169 -3.10 18.69 4.51
N LYS A 170 -3.19 17.38 4.31
CA LYS A 170 -4.39 16.73 3.79
C LYS A 170 -4.47 15.32 4.35
N GLU A 171 -5.22 15.19 5.42
CA GLU A 171 -5.40 13.90 6.10
C GLU A 171 -5.86 12.80 5.13
N ASN A 172 -5.33 11.59 5.32
CA ASN A 172 -5.66 10.42 4.54
C ASN A 172 -5.28 10.49 3.04
N PHE A 173 -4.33 11.34 2.66
CA PHE A 173 -3.76 11.35 1.31
C PHE A 173 -2.26 11.04 1.34
N PHE A 174 -1.83 10.25 0.37
CA PHE A 174 -0.48 9.69 0.30
C PHE A 174 0.07 9.77 -1.12
N LEU A 175 1.39 9.89 -1.25
CA LEU A 175 2.04 9.57 -2.51
C LEU A 175 1.93 8.07 -2.78
N ILE A 176 1.69 7.68 -4.02
CA ILE A 176 1.61 6.27 -4.38
C ILE A 176 2.96 5.58 -4.16
N PRO A 177 3.03 4.45 -3.43
CA PRO A 177 4.26 3.66 -3.31
C PRO A 177 4.55 2.83 -4.57
N THR A 178 3.53 2.54 -5.34
CA THR A 178 3.58 1.79 -6.59
C THR A 178 2.44 2.20 -7.52
N ALA A 179 2.61 2.03 -8.82
CA ALA A 179 1.57 2.32 -9.82
C ALA A 179 0.36 1.37 -9.74
N GLU A 180 0.47 0.26 -9.05
CA GLU A 180 -0.58 -0.74 -8.83
C GLU A 180 -1.74 -0.19 -7.98
N VAL A 181 -1.45 0.68 -7.02
CA VAL A 181 -2.46 1.23 -6.10
C VAL A 181 -3.58 2.00 -6.78
N PRO A 182 -3.32 2.90 -7.76
CA PRO A 182 -4.39 3.64 -8.43
C PRO A 182 -5.04 2.87 -9.60
N LEU A 183 -4.57 1.68 -9.97
CA LEU A 183 -5.15 0.82 -11.00
C LEU A 183 -6.18 -0.16 -10.44
#